data_2494aae71c28de418cbbcb058ae5bae8
#
_entry.id   2494aae71c28de418cbbcb058ae5bae8
#
_cell.length_a   1.000
_cell.length_b   1.000
_cell.length_c   1.000
_cell.angle_alpha   90.00
_cell.angle_beta   90.00
_cell.angle_gamma   90.00
#
_symmetry.space_group_name_H-M   'P 1'
#
loop_
_entity.id
_entity.type
_entity.pdbx_description
1 polymer ?
#
loop_
_entity_poly.entity_id
_entity_poly.type
_entity_poly.pdbx_seq_one_letter_code
_entity_poly.pdbx_strand_id
1 'polypeptide(L)'
;MCGYELVLIGGSMIVAFCTHSSYVPALGDKDILLGILEKLSEGEIAELLLGENGGFDDFAFECSREFCLRHPGSRLIFVTPYLRESKRPAGSYDQIIYPELENVPQRFAICHRNRKMINMADAVIAFVKHSYGGAYATYKYAIAKGKKVFNIAQVSRL
;
A
#
# COMPACT_ATOMS: atom_id res chain seq x y z
N MET A 1 -0.79 -23.58 -12.57
CA MET A 1 -0.55 -22.71 -11.40
C MET A 1 0.28 -21.51 -11.84
N CYS A 2 -0.35 -20.41 -12.01
CA CYS A 2 0.37 -19.17 -12.28
C CYS A 2 0.72 -18.53 -10.92
N GLY A 3 1.87 -18.92 -10.38
CA GLY A 3 2.50 -18.10 -9.37
C GLY A 3 2.89 -16.79 -10.03
N TYR A 4 2.15 -15.73 -9.77
CA TYR A 4 2.58 -14.41 -10.19
C TYR A 4 3.73 -14.00 -9.29
N GLU A 5 4.95 -14.40 -9.65
CA GLU A 5 6.11 -13.79 -9.06
C GLU A 5 6.07 -12.30 -9.33
N LEU A 6 6.18 -11.51 -8.26
CA LEU A 6 6.42 -10.09 -8.39
C LEU A 6 7.70 -9.94 -9.21
N VAL A 7 7.58 -9.55 -10.47
CA VAL A 7 8.76 -9.25 -11.29
C VAL A 7 9.29 -7.91 -10.79
N LEU A 8 10.22 -7.98 -9.84
CA LEU A 8 10.93 -6.83 -9.34
C LEU A 8 11.81 -6.29 -10.46
N ILE A 9 11.55 -5.05 -10.86
CA ILE A 9 12.52 -4.29 -11.67
C ILE A 9 13.64 -3.95 -10.70
N GLY A 10 14.82 -4.55 -10.90
CA GLY A 10 15.94 -4.42 -9.97
C GLY A 10 16.22 -2.96 -9.62
N GLY A 11 16.23 -2.67 -8.31
CA GLY A 11 16.56 -1.36 -7.77
C GLY A 11 15.38 -0.43 -7.49
N SER A 12 14.12 -0.79 -7.83
CA SER A 12 12.97 0.06 -7.48
C SER A 12 12.55 -0.13 -6.02
N MET A 13 12.11 0.96 -5.38
CA MET A 13 11.54 0.94 -4.03
C MET A 13 10.11 0.37 -4.08
N ILE A 14 9.82 -0.60 -3.22
CA ILE A 14 8.46 -1.15 -3.07
C ILE A 14 7.84 -0.54 -1.83
N VAL A 15 6.70 0.14 -2.00
CA VAL A 15 5.98 0.82 -0.93
C VAL A 15 4.59 0.21 -0.77
N ALA A 16 4.24 -0.15 0.46
CA ALA A 16 2.89 -0.57 0.83
C ALA A 16 2.20 0.50 1.69
N PHE A 17 0.88 0.42 1.76
CA PHE A 17 0.06 1.34 2.54
C PHE A 17 -0.73 0.60 3.61
N CYS A 18 -0.92 1.24 4.77
CA CYS A 18 -1.61 0.64 5.90
C CYS A 18 -2.41 1.71 6.66
N THR A 19 -3.73 1.52 6.79
CA THR A 19 -4.57 2.49 7.46
C THR A 19 -5.88 1.94 7.98
N HIS A 20 -6.53 2.72 8.84
CA HIS A 20 -7.92 2.49 9.24
C HIS A 20 -8.87 2.71 8.06
N SER A 21 -9.90 1.86 7.96
CA SER A 21 -10.91 1.94 6.90
C SER A 21 -11.72 3.25 6.93
N SER A 22 -11.82 3.89 8.09
CA SER A 22 -12.58 5.13 8.31
C SER A 22 -11.77 6.41 8.03
N TYR A 23 -10.60 6.30 7.39
CA TYR A 23 -9.78 7.46 7.09
C TYR A 23 -10.49 8.47 6.18
N VAL A 24 -10.40 9.74 6.57
CA VAL A 24 -10.82 10.87 5.74
C VAL A 24 -9.60 11.77 5.55
N PRO A 25 -9.22 12.08 4.29
CA PRO A 25 -8.07 12.92 4.03
C PRO A 25 -8.23 14.31 4.66
N ALA A 26 -7.20 14.78 5.34
CA ALA A 26 -7.11 16.16 5.82
C ALA A 26 -6.32 17.03 4.83
N LEU A 27 -6.49 18.34 4.96
CA LEU A 27 -5.72 19.30 4.19
C LEU A 27 -4.21 19.08 4.44
N GLY A 28 -3.45 18.97 3.36
CA GLY A 28 -2.01 18.73 3.41
C GLY A 28 -1.58 17.25 3.41
N ASP A 29 -2.47 16.31 3.63
CA ASP A 29 -2.13 14.87 3.64
C ASP A 29 -1.57 14.41 2.29
N LYS A 30 -2.11 14.90 1.19
CA LYS A 30 -1.61 14.59 -0.16
C LYS A 30 -0.17 15.02 -0.35
N ASP A 31 0.17 16.24 0.03
CA ASP A 31 1.52 16.76 -0.10
C ASP A 31 2.51 16.01 0.80
N ILE A 32 2.06 15.63 1.98
CA ILE A 32 2.86 14.82 2.91
C ILE A 32 3.14 13.45 2.29
N LEU A 33 2.11 12.78 1.78
CA LEU A 33 2.26 11.45 1.18
C LEU A 33 3.15 11.49 -0.05
N LEU A 34 2.91 12.42 -0.96
CA LEU A 34 3.74 12.59 -2.16
C LEU A 34 5.20 12.93 -1.80
N GLY A 35 5.40 13.77 -0.80
CA GLY A 35 6.74 14.11 -0.32
C GLY A 35 7.48 12.89 0.25
N ILE A 36 6.79 12.02 0.96
CA ILE A 36 7.37 10.76 1.46
C ILE A 36 7.74 9.84 0.29
N LEU A 37 6.88 9.69 -0.70
CA LEU A 37 7.15 8.87 -1.89
C LEU A 37 8.37 9.39 -2.66
N GLU A 38 8.46 10.69 -2.87
CA GLU A 38 9.63 11.31 -3.54
C GLU A 38 10.92 11.04 -2.77
N LYS A 39 10.88 11.17 -1.46
CA LYS A 39 12.04 10.92 -0.59
C LYS A 39 12.45 9.45 -0.59
N LEU A 40 11.48 8.53 -0.48
CA LEU A 40 11.74 7.09 -0.47
C LEU A 40 12.31 6.60 -1.80
N SER A 41 11.77 7.09 -2.90
CA SER A 41 12.21 6.70 -4.25
C SER A 41 13.50 7.41 -4.68
N GLU A 42 13.95 8.43 -3.92
CA GLU A 42 15.08 9.29 -4.29
C GLU A 42 14.90 9.92 -5.69
N GLY A 43 13.65 10.25 -6.05
CA GLY A 43 13.30 10.79 -7.35
C GLY A 43 13.27 9.78 -8.49
N GLU A 44 13.45 8.50 -8.19
CA GLU A 44 13.42 7.40 -9.15
C GLU A 44 12.04 6.72 -9.18
N ILE A 45 11.94 5.60 -9.88
CA ILE A 45 10.69 4.83 -9.97
C ILE A 45 10.41 4.05 -8.68
N ALA A 46 9.12 3.80 -8.42
CA ALA A 46 8.66 2.97 -7.31
C ALA A 46 7.57 2.01 -7.76
N GLU A 47 7.43 0.92 -7.03
CA GLU A 47 6.30 0.00 -7.13
C GLU A 47 5.41 0.19 -5.90
N LEU A 48 4.12 0.48 -6.14
CA LEU A 48 3.19 0.88 -5.10
C LEU A 48 2.13 -0.19 -4.92
N LEU A 49 2.13 -0.84 -3.75
CA LEU A 49 1.22 -1.92 -3.42
C LEU A 49 -0.03 -1.35 -2.75
N LEU A 50 -1.18 -1.57 -3.36
CA LEU A 50 -2.45 -0.97 -2.98
C LEU A 50 -3.51 -2.01 -2.67
N GLY A 51 -4.45 -1.66 -1.77
CA GLY A 51 -5.68 -2.39 -1.52
C GLY A 51 -6.91 -1.62 -2.00
N GLU A 52 -8.09 -2.14 -1.65
CA GLU A 52 -9.38 -1.52 -1.97
C GLU A 52 -10.37 -1.63 -0.79
N ASN A 53 -9.91 -1.35 0.44
CA ASN A 53 -10.68 -1.61 1.66
C ASN A 53 -11.05 -0.36 2.46
N GLY A 54 -11.18 0.79 1.83
CA GLY A 54 -11.65 1.98 2.51
C GLY A 54 -11.08 3.29 1.97
N GLY A 55 -11.39 4.38 2.65
CA GLY A 55 -11.10 5.73 2.17
C GLY A 55 -9.61 6.03 2.01
N PHE A 56 -8.74 5.44 2.83
CA PHE A 56 -7.30 5.64 2.64
C PHE A 56 -6.78 4.92 1.39
N ASP A 57 -7.30 3.73 1.09
CA ASP A 57 -6.90 3.03 -0.12
C ASP A 57 -7.25 3.85 -1.37
N ASP A 58 -8.40 4.52 -1.38
CA ASP A 58 -8.77 5.42 -2.46
C ASP A 58 -7.84 6.63 -2.54
N PHE A 59 -7.54 7.23 -1.41
CA PHE A 59 -6.61 8.36 -1.31
C PHE A 59 -5.19 7.96 -1.74
N ALA A 60 -4.70 6.81 -1.24
CA ALA A 60 -3.40 6.28 -1.62
C ALA A 60 -3.32 5.98 -3.11
N PHE A 61 -4.40 5.46 -3.70
CA PHE A 61 -4.47 5.23 -5.15
C PHE A 61 -4.32 6.52 -5.93
N GLU A 62 -5.06 7.57 -5.57
CA GLU A 62 -4.98 8.86 -6.28
C GLU A 62 -3.59 9.50 -6.17
N CYS A 63 -3.00 9.48 -4.98
CA CYS A 63 -1.64 9.97 -4.77
C CYS A 63 -0.61 9.14 -5.54
N SER A 64 -0.76 7.83 -5.54
CA SER A 64 0.13 6.90 -6.24
C SER A 64 0.06 7.08 -7.75
N ARG A 65 -1.15 7.30 -8.27
CA ARG A 65 -1.35 7.60 -9.70
C ARG A 65 -0.63 8.89 -10.10
N GLU A 66 -0.76 9.94 -9.29
CA GLU A 66 -0.06 11.20 -9.53
C GLU A 66 1.46 11.02 -9.48
N PHE A 67 1.96 10.25 -8.51
CA PHE A 67 3.39 9.91 -8.44
C PHE A 67 3.86 9.19 -9.71
N CYS A 68 3.10 8.20 -10.19
CA CYS A 68 3.44 7.46 -11.41
C CYS A 68 3.45 8.34 -12.66
N LEU A 69 2.58 9.35 -12.73
CA LEU A 69 2.60 10.33 -13.82
C LEU A 69 3.87 11.19 -13.81
N ARG A 70 4.39 11.50 -12.63
CA ARG A 70 5.65 12.25 -12.47
C ARG A 70 6.90 11.38 -12.68
N HIS A 71 6.78 10.08 -12.44
CA HIS A 71 7.88 9.11 -12.53
C HIS A 71 7.49 7.95 -13.44
N PRO A 72 7.50 8.15 -14.79
CA PRO A 72 7.18 7.09 -15.75
C PRO A 72 8.06 5.85 -15.54
N GLY A 73 7.44 4.68 -15.56
CA GLY A 73 8.09 3.42 -15.20
C GLY A 73 7.75 2.94 -13.79
N SER A 74 7.21 3.80 -12.95
CA SER A 74 6.60 3.41 -11.68
C SER A 74 5.32 2.61 -11.92
N ARG A 75 4.98 1.69 -11.01
CA ARG A 75 3.87 0.77 -11.21
C ARG A 75 2.89 0.80 -10.05
N LEU A 76 1.60 0.73 -10.37
CA LEU A 76 0.50 0.54 -9.43
C LEU A 76 0.12 -0.94 -9.40
N ILE A 77 0.22 -1.56 -8.25
CA ILE A 77 -0.03 -2.98 -8.06
C ILE A 77 -1.15 -3.18 -7.05
N PHE A 78 -2.26 -3.79 -7.48
CA PHE A 78 -3.35 -4.14 -6.59
C PHE A 78 -3.09 -5.52 -5.98
N VAL A 79 -3.06 -5.59 -4.65
CA VAL A 79 -2.95 -6.86 -3.92
C VAL A 79 -4.33 -7.17 -3.34
N THR A 80 -5.01 -8.15 -3.91
CA THR A 80 -6.39 -8.51 -3.55
C THR A 80 -6.44 -9.65 -2.54
N PRO A 81 -7.33 -9.57 -1.51
CA PRO A 81 -7.54 -10.69 -0.60
C PRO A 81 -8.47 -11.77 -1.17
N TYR A 82 -9.09 -11.52 -2.31
CA TYR A 82 -10.11 -12.38 -2.90
C TYR A 82 -9.87 -12.59 -4.39
N LEU A 83 -10.32 -13.73 -4.92
CA LEU A 83 -10.36 -13.98 -6.36
C LEU A 83 -11.56 -13.21 -6.97
N ARG A 84 -11.39 -11.92 -7.12
CA ARG A 84 -12.38 -11.03 -7.73
C ARG A 84 -11.70 -9.90 -8.50
N GLU A 85 -12.44 -9.30 -9.39
CA GLU A 85 -11.97 -8.14 -10.12
C GLU A 85 -11.85 -6.92 -9.20
N SER A 86 -10.98 -6.00 -9.59
CA SER A 86 -10.87 -4.67 -8.98
C SER A 86 -12.19 -3.91 -9.14
N LYS A 87 -12.52 -3.07 -8.17
CA LYS A 87 -13.64 -2.14 -8.23
C LYS A 87 -13.37 -0.97 -9.19
N ARG A 88 -12.12 -0.79 -9.60
CA ARG A 88 -11.70 0.30 -10.49
C ARG A 88 -11.81 -0.14 -11.94
N PRO A 89 -11.89 0.82 -12.90
CA PRO A 89 -11.90 0.50 -14.32
C PRO A 89 -10.71 -0.34 -14.75
N ALA A 90 -10.88 -1.14 -15.78
CA ALA A 90 -9.79 -1.90 -16.40
C ALA A 90 -8.62 -0.98 -16.78
N GLY A 91 -7.40 -1.42 -16.53
CA GLY A 91 -6.20 -0.63 -16.79
C GLY A 91 -5.80 0.35 -15.68
N SER A 92 -6.56 0.41 -14.56
CA SER A 92 -6.20 1.26 -13.42
C SER A 92 -4.92 0.80 -12.72
N TYR A 93 -4.62 -0.49 -12.76
CA TYR A 93 -3.41 -1.07 -12.18
C TYR A 93 -2.55 -1.71 -13.26
N ASP A 94 -1.24 -1.68 -13.07
CA ASP A 94 -0.28 -2.35 -13.95
C ASP A 94 -0.23 -3.85 -13.69
N GLN A 95 -0.53 -4.27 -12.47
CA GLN A 95 -0.55 -5.67 -12.06
C GLN A 95 -1.57 -5.89 -10.93
N ILE A 96 -2.17 -7.09 -10.91
CA ILE A 96 -3.02 -7.56 -9.81
C ILE A 96 -2.40 -8.83 -9.24
N ILE A 97 -2.19 -8.85 -7.93
CA ILE A 97 -1.62 -9.99 -7.21
C ILE A 97 -2.66 -10.57 -6.28
N TYR A 98 -2.89 -11.87 -6.39
CA TYR A 98 -3.61 -12.67 -5.40
C TYR A 98 -2.60 -13.54 -4.64
N PRO A 99 -2.40 -13.32 -3.32
CA PRO A 99 -1.30 -13.97 -2.59
C PRO A 99 -1.63 -15.38 -2.08
N GLU A 100 -2.41 -16.15 -2.82
CA GLU A 100 -2.75 -17.56 -2.54
C GLU A 100 -3.35 -17.75 -1.12
N LEU A 101 -4.54 -17.18 -0.92
CA LEU A 101 -5.24 -17.22 0.37
C LEU A 101 -6.38 -18.27 0.42
N GLU A 102 -6.38 -19.26 -0.47
CA GLU A 102 -7.46 -20.26 -0.59
C GLU A 102 -7.66 -21.07 0.71
N ASN A 103 -6.59 -21.34 1.43
CA ASN A 103 -6.62 -22.11 2.66
C ASN A 103 -6.80 -21.22 3.91
N VAL A 104 -6.94 -19.91 3.72
CA VAL A 104 -7.18 -18.95 4.80
C VAL A 104 -8.68 -18.73 4.95
N PRO A 105 -9.24 -18.86 6.16
CA PRO A 105 -10.65 -18.51 6.37
C PRO A 105 -10.94 -17.09 5.89
N GLN A 106 -12.06 -16.91 5.17
CA GLN A 106 -12.41 -15.63 4.53
C GLN A 106 -12.36 -14.43 5.50
N ARG A 107 -12.77 -14.64 6.75
CA ARG A 107 -12.73 -13.61 7.80
C ARG A 107 -11.31 -13.10 8.12
N PHE A 108 -10.27 -13.86 7.77
CA PHE A 108 -8.87 -13.49 8.00
C PHE A 108 -8.13 -13.10 6.72
N ALA A 109 -8.80 -13.16 5.57
CA ALA A 109 -8.15 -12.94 4.28
C ALA A 109 -7.51 -11.56 4.17
N ILE A 110 -8.19 -10.50 4.63
CA ILE A 110 -7.64 -9.13 4.61
C ILE A 110 -6.39 -9.03 5.48
N CYS A 111 -6.43 -9.60 6.67
CA CYS A 111 -5.28 -9.58 7.59
C CYS A 111 -4.07 -10.31 6.98
N HIS A 112 -4.27 -11.47 6.39
CA HIS A 112 -3.21 -12.23 5.73
C HIS A 112 -2.69 -11.51 4.49
N ARG A 113 -3.58 -10.92 3.67
CA ARG A 113 -3.20 -10.09 2.53
C ARG A 113 -2.31 -8.93 2.97
N ASN A 114 -2.70 -8.22 4.03
CA ASN A 114 -1.92 -7.11 4.55
C ASN A 114 -0.51 -7.54 4.96
N ARG A 115 -0.37 -8.67 5.64
CA ARG A 115 0.95 -9.21 5.99
C ARG A 115 1.80 -9.57 4.77
N LYS A 116 1.17 -10.13 3.73
CA LYS A 116 1.85 -10.41 2.46
C LYS A 116 2.36 -9.13 1.80
N MET A 117 1.54 -8.07 1.79
CA MET A 117 1.96 -6.76 1.29
C MET A 117 3.17 -6.23 2.06
N ILE A 118 3.13 -6.29 3.39
CA ILE A 118 4.24 -5.85 4.24
C ILE A 118 5.51 -6.64 3.94
N ASN A 119 5.40 -7.97 3.79
CA ASN A 119 6.56 -8.82 3.50
C ASN A 119 7.23 -8.46 2.15
N MET A 120 6.43 -8.07 1.16
CA MET A 120 6.94 -7.65 -0.15
C MET A 120 7.54 -6.23 -0.15
N ALA A 121 7.14 -5.38 0.77
CA ALA A 121 7.49 -3.96 0.78
C ALA A 121 8.89 -3.70 1.38
N ASP A 122 9.54 -2.64 0.90
CA ASP A 122 10.74 -2.05 1.52
C ASP A 122 10.34 -1.00 2.56
N ALA A 123 9.25 -0.28 2.30
CA ALA A 123 8.74 0.77 3.17
C ALA A 123 7.21 0.73 3.24
N VAL A 124 6.67 1.30 4.30
CA VAL A 124 5.23 1.36 4.56
C VAL A 124 4.84 2.78 4.91
N ILE A 125 3.83 3.30 4.22
CA ILE A 125 3.18 4.56 4.56
C ILE A 125 1.88 4.23 5.27
N ALA A 126 1.73 4.70 6.51
CA ALA A 126 0.61 4.38 7.37
C ALA A 126 -0.16 5.62 7.79
N PHE A 127 -1.44 5.44 8.09
CA PHE A 127 -2.24 6.41 8.82
C PHE A 127 -2.92 5.67 9.97
N VAL A 128 -2.27 5.62 11.12
CA VAL A 128 -2.73 4.85 12.28
C VAL A 128 -2.77 5.75 13.51
N LYS A 129 -3.97 6.01 14.01
CA LYS A 129 -4.23 6.85 15.19
C LYS A 129 -4.52 6.03 16.45
N HIS A 130 -5.06 4.81 16.28
CA HIS A 130 -5.53 3.99 17.39
C HIS A 130 -4.55 2.87 17.70
N SER A 131 -4.48 2.49 18.99
CA SER A 131 -3.66 1.38 19.46
C SER A 131 -4.41 0.05 19.43
N TYR A 132 -5.35 -0.13 18.52
CA TYR A 132 -6.16 -1.33 18.35
C TYR A 132 -6.63 -1.50 16.92
N GLY A 133 -7.17 -2.67 16.60
CA GLY A 133 -7.72 -3.00 15.29
C GLY A 133 -6.69 -3.50 14.27
N GLY A 134 -7.19 -3.85 13.08
CA GLY A 134 -6.39 -4.46 12.02
C GLY A 134 -5.28 -3.58 11.48
N ALA A 135 -5.53 -2.29 11.33
CA ALA A 135 -4.51 -1.34 10.86
C ALA A 135 -3.35 -1.22 11.85
N TYR A 136 -3.65 -1.14 13.14
CA TYR A 136 -2.62 -1.11 14.18
C TYR A 136 -1.82 -2.41 14.21
N ALA A 137 -2.49 -3.55 14.08
CA ALA A 137 -1.82 -4.85 14.04
C ALA A 137 -0.86 -4.94 12.83
N THR A 138 -1.29 -4.47 11.66
CA THR A 138 -0.45 -4.42 10.45
C THR A 138 0.72 -3.45 10.63
N TYR A 139 0.48 -2.29 11.20
CA TYR A 139 1.51 -1.30 11.52
C TYR A 139 2.59 -1.89 12.44
N LYS A 140 2.19 -2.55 13.53
CA LYS A 140 3.12 -3.24 14.43
C LYS A 140 3.89 -4.36 13.74
N TYR A 141 3.22 -5.10 12.88
CA TYR A 141 3.86 -6.15 12.09
C TYR A 141 4.97 -5.59 11.20
N ALA A 142 4.70 -4.47 10.53
CA ALA A 142 5.70 -3.79 9.68
C ALA A 142 6.94 -3.37 10.48
N ILE A 143 6.73 -2.79 11.66
CA ILE A 143 7.82 -2.38 12.57
C ILE A 143 8.62 -3.61 13.02
N ALA A 144 7.94 -4.69 13.41
CA ALA A 144 8.58 -5.93 13.86
C ALA A 144 9.40 -6.60 12.75
N LYS A 145 8.99 -6.41 11.49
CA LYS A 145 9.72 -6.91 10.31
C LYS A 145 10.89 -6.01 9.90
N GLY A 146 11.14 -4.92 10.61
CA GLY A 146 12.25 -4.00 10.31
C GLY A 146 12.03 -3.12 9.08
N LYS A 147 10.78 -2.96 8.63
CA LYS A 147 10.48 -2.09 7.50
C LYS A 147 10.59 -0.62 7.91
N LYS A 148 10.90 0.24 6.94
CA LYS A 148 10.79 1.70 7.13
C LYS A 148 9.31 2.06 7.19
N VAL A 149 8.84 2.63 8.30
CA VAL A 149 7.43 2.95 8.48
C VAL A 149 7.27 4.45 8.71
N PHE A 150 6.43 5.09 7.89
CA PHE A 150 6.07 6.50 8.01
C PHE A 150 4.58 6.59 8.36
N ASN A 151 4.27 6.98 9.58
CA ASN A 151 2.89 7.18 10.00
C ASN A 151 2.53 8.65 9.83
N ILE A 152 1.78 8.99 8.77
CA ILE A 152 1.41 10.38 8.48
C ILE A 152 0.45 10.97 9.51
N ALA A 153 -0.20 10.14 10.33
CA ALA A 153 -1.01 10.62 11.45
C ALA A 153 -0.18 11.32 12.53
N GLN A 154 1.12 11.03 12.59
CA GLN A 154 2.06 11.60 13.56
C GLN A 154 2.84 12.78 13.00
N VAL A 155 2.68 13.09 11.70
CA VAL A 155 3.35 14.23 11.09
C VAL A 155 2.64 15.51 11.50
N SER A 156 3.44 16.51 11.95
CA SER A 156 2.92 17.83 12.29
C SER A 156 2.37 18.51 11.04
N ARG A 157 1.11 18.91 11.09
CA ARG A 157 0.43 19.66 10.02
C ARG A 157 0.43 21.13 10.39
N LEU A 158 1.35 21.82 9.82
CA LEU A 158 1.39 23.28 9.93
C LEU A 158 0.58 23.93 8.80
#